data_7c4908a14cb58cb8c7c306679c4b4e98
#
_entry.id   7c4908a14cb58cb8c7c306679c4b4e98
#
_cell.length_a   1.000
_cell.length_b   1.000
_cell.length_c   1.000
_cell.angle_alpha   90.00
_cell.angle_beta   90.00
_cell.angle_gamma   90.00
#
_symmetry.space_group_name_H-M   'P 1'
#
loop_
_entity.id
_entity.type
_entity.pdbx_description
1 polymer ?
#
loop_
_entity_poly.entity_id
_entity_poly.type
_entity_poly.pdbx_seq_one_letter_code
_entity_poly.pdbx_strand_id
1 'polypeptide(L)'
;MTKVLVLYYSAYGHIETMANAVAEGAREAGATVDIKRVPELVPEEVAKASYYRLDQAAPIAKIEDLANYDAIIVGTGTRFGRMASQMANFLDQAGGLWMKGALHGKIGGAFTSTATQHGGQETTLFSVITNLLHFGMTIVGLNYGFAGQMKLDEVTGGSPYGATTIAGGDGSRQPTANELDGARYQGRVIAETAKKLHG
;
A
#
# COMPACT_ATOMS: atom_id res chain seq x y z
N MET A 1 16.69 -3.06 -14.83
CA MET A 1 15.88 -3.97 -13.98
C MET A 1 14.88 -3.09 -13.22
N THR A 2 13.60 -3.39 -13.34
CA THR A 2 12.51 -2.60 -12.75
C THR A 2 12.64 -2.54 -11.23
N LYS A 3 12.53 -1.35 -10.66
CA LYS A 3 12.61 -1.09 -9.22
C LYS A 3 11.23 -0.72 -8.66
N VAL A 4 10.80 -1.42 -7.64
CA VAL A 4 9.50 -1.21 -6.99
C VAL A 4 9.70 -0.85 -5.52
N LEU A 5 9.04 0.20 -5.06
CA LEU A 5 8.92 0.54 -3.65
C LEU A 5 7.55 0.10 -3.14
N VAL A 6 7.52 -0.70 -2.09
CA VAL A 6 6.33 -0.91 -1.27
C VAL A 6 6.46 -0.02 -0.05
N LEU A 7 5.72 1.08 -0.05
CA LEU A 7 5.72 2.09 1.02
C LEU A 7 4.50 1.89 1.89
N TYR A 8 4.67 1.75 3.20
CA TYR A 8 3.51 1.50 4.06
C TYR A 8 3.54 2.21 5.41
N TYR A 9 2.36 2.33 6.00
CA TYR A 9 2.14 2.60 7.41
C TYR A 9 1.26 1.52 8.04
N SER A 10 1.69 0.95 9.15
CA SER A 10 0.94 -0.10 9.86
C SER A 10 1.00 0.13 11.38
N ALA A 11 -0.14 0.42 12.02
CA ALA A 11 -0.20 0.53 13.48
C ALA A 11 -0.24 -0.86 14.16
N TYR A 12 -0.91 -1.85 13.57
CA TYR A 12 -1.21 -3.14 14.20
C TYR A 12 -0.69 -4.37 13.43
N GLY A 13 0.09 -4.18 12.35
CA GLY A 13 0.72 -5.28 11.61
C GLY A 13 -0.02 -5.74 10.35
N HIS A 14 -1.33 -5.51 10.19
CA HIS A 14 -2.09 -5.98 9.03
C HIS A 14 -1.54 -5.45 7.71
N ILE A 15 -1.25 -4.15 7.64
CA ILE A 15 -0.67 -3.53 6.44
C ILE A 15 0.76 -4.01 6.19
N GLU A 16 1.56 -4.25 7.24
CA GLU A 16 2.89 -4.85 7.10
C GLU A 16 2.80 -6.24 6.45
N THR A 17 1.85 -7.08 6.90
CA THR A 17 1.60 -8.40 6.32
C THR A 17 1.20 -8.30 4.84
N MET A 18 0.28 -7.39 4.51
CA MET A 18 -0.12 -7.12 3.11
C MET A 18 1.05 -6.58 2.28
N ALA A 19 1.89 -5.69 2.84
CA ALA A 19 3.06 -5.14 2.15
C ALA A 19 4.07 -6.22 1.76
N ASN A 20 4.28 -7.21 2.62
CA ASN A 20 5.14 -8.36 2.31
C ASN A 20 4.57 -9.17 1.14
N ALA A 21 3.26 -9.44 1.11
CA ALA A 21 2.62 -10.16 0.01
C ALA A 21 2.69 -9.39 -1.32
N VAL A 22 2.45 -8.07 -1.30
CA VAL A 22 2.64 -7.19 -2.48
C VAL A 22 4.08 -7.29 -2.99
N ALA A 23 5.06 -7.22 -2.10
CA ALA A 23 6.47 -7.30 -2.45
C ALA A 23 6.86 -8.67 -3.02
N GLU A 24 6.30 -9.77 -2.48
CA GLU A 24 6.49 -11.12 -3.05
C GLU A 24 6.03 -11.17 -4.51
N GLY A 25 4.80 -10.74 -4.80
CA GLY A 25 4.28 -10.74 -6.17
C GLY A 25 5.10 -9.88 -7.13
N ALA A 26 5.60 -8.72 -6.69
CA ALA A 26 6.46 -7.88 -7.50
C ALA A 26 7.83 -8.54 -7.77
N ARG A 27 8.40 -9.26 -6.80
CA ARG A 27 9.64 -10.04 -6.99
C ARG A 27 9.45 -11.21 -7.94
N GLU A 28 8.31 -11.91 -7.87
CA GLU A 28 7.96 -12.99 -8.81
C GLU A 28 7.93 -12.50 -10.27
N ALA A 29 7.55 -11.22 -10.49
CA ALA A 29 7.62 -10.58 -11.81
C ALA A 29 9.05 -10.16 -12.23
N GLY A 30 10.05 -10.42 -11.39
CA GLY A 30 11.46 -10.12 -11.65
C GLY A 30 11.89 -8.69 -11.30
N ALA A 31 11.11 -7.95 -10.49
CA ALA A 31 11.50 -6.64 -10.01
C ALA A 31 12.46 -6.72 -8.81
N THR A 32 13.33 -5.71 -8.68
CA THR A 32 14.01 -5.41 -7.42
C THR A 32 13.04 -4.64 -6.52
N VAL A 33 12.78 -5.13 -5.31
CA VAL A 33 11.74 -4.59 -4.44
C VAL A 33 12.31 -4.20 -3.08
N ASP A 34 12.14 -2.94 -2.73
CA ASP A 34 12.36 -2.43 -1.38
C ASP A 34 11.01 -2.25 -0.66
N ILE A 35 10.98 -2.65 0.61
CA ILE A 35 9.86 -2.38 1.51
C ILE A 35 10.33 -1.34 2.51
N LYS A 36 9.61 -0.23 2.60
CA LYS A 36 9.90 0.84 3.56
C LYS A 36 8.61 1.30 4.24
N ARG A 37 8.74 1.76 5.48
CA ARG A 37 7.61 2.32 6.24
C ARG A 37 7.77 3.80 6.47
N VAL A 38 6.67 4.52 6.62
CA VAL A 38 6.70 5.92 7.01
C VAL A 38 6.87 6.05 8.53
N PRO A 39 7.41 7.19 9.03
CA PRO A 39 7.60 7.41 10.47
C PRO A 39 6.28 7.38 11.24
N GLU A 40 6.32 6.92 12.49
CA GLU A 40 5.25 7.14 13.46
C GLU A 40 5.26 8.60 13.93
N LEU A 41 4.09 9.21 14.06
CA LEU A 41 3.91 10.58 14.53
C LEU A 41 3.35 10.65 15.96
N VAL A 42 2.79 9.54 16.42
CA VAL A 42 2.25 9.45 17.80
C VAL A 42 3.42 9.30 18.77
N PRO A 43 3.45 10.03 19.91
CA PRO A 43 4.45 9.84 20.95
C PRO A 43 4.57 8.37 21.36
N GLU A 44 5.78 7.89 21.59
CA GLU A 44 6.06 6.47 21.83
C GLU A 44 5.26 5.89 22.99
N GLU A 45 5.10 6.63 24.09
CA GLU A 45 4.30 6.25 25.23
C GLU A 45 2.81 6.03 24.89
N VAL A 46 2.25 6.91 24.02
CA VAL A 46 0.86 6.82 23.58
C VAL A 46 0.71 5.64 22.60
N ALA A 47 1.65 5.46 21.68
CA ALA A 47 1.67 4.36 20.73
C ALA A 47 1.73 3.00 21.47
N LYS A 48 2.59 2.89 22.49
CA LYS A 48 2.69 1.68 23.35
C LYS A 48 1.39 1.45 24.13
N ALA A 49 0.81 2.47 24.74
CA ALA A 49 -0.45 2.38 25.45
C ALA A 49 -1.64 1.99 24.55
N SER A 50 -1.54 2.31 23.26
CA SER A 50 -2.51 1.95 22.21
C SER A 50 -2.17 0.66 21.47
N TYR A 51 -1.20 -0.11 21.96
CA TYR A 51 -0.75 -1.40 21.40
C TYR A 51 -0.25 -1.30 19.93
N TYR A 52 0.35 -0.17 19.54
CA TYR A 52 0.96 -0.03 18.23
C TYR A 52 2.20 -0.91 18.14
N ARG A 53 2.34 -1.59 17.00
CA ARG A 53 3.50 -2.39 16.68
C ARG A 53 4.65 -1.49 16.18
N LEU A 54 5.59 -1.17 17.06
CA LEU A 54 6.71 -0.26 16.76
C LEU A 54 7.95 -0.99 16.21
N ASP A 55 8.08 -2.31 16.46
CA ASP A 55 9.23 -3.16 16.15
C ASP A 55 9.19 -3.78 14.74
N GLN A 56 8.71 -3.01 13.75
CA GLN A 56 8.62 -3.46 12.37
C GLN A 56 9.99 -3.43 11.68
N ALA A 57 10.31 -4.52 10.93
CA ALA A 57 11.63 -4.72 10.31
C ALA A 57 11.96 -3.74 9.17
N ALA A 58 10.95 -3.22 8.47
CA ALA A 58 11.17 -2.34 7.33
C ALA A 58 11.81 -1.00 7.77
N PRO A 59 12.85 -0.52 7.06
CA PRO A 59 13.47 0.77 7.36
C PRO A 59 12.50 1.93 7.11
N ILE A 60 12.75 3.05 7.80
CA ILE A 60 12.01 4.30 7.60
C ILE A 60 12.36 4.87 6.21
N ALA A 61 11.35 5.21 5.44
CA ALA A 61 11.49 5.88 4.14
C ALA A 61 11.92 7.35 4.31
N LYS A 62 12.67 7.83 3.34
CA LYS A 62 12.95 9.25 3.14
C LYS A 62 12.19 9.75 1.92
N ILE A 63 11.86 11.03 1.86
CA ILE A 63 11.11 11.60 0.73
C ILE A 63 11.87 11.41 -0.59
N GLU A 64 13.18 11.59 -0.57
CA GLU A 64 14.03 11.44 -1.75
C GLU A 64 14.03 10.03 -2.33
N ASP A 65 13.73 9.04 -1.52
CA ASP A 65 13.63 7.63 -1.97
C ASP A 65 12.61 7.47 -3.10
N LEU A 66 11.48 8.20 -3.04
CA LEU A 66 10.39 8.08 -4.01
C LEU A 66 10.85 8.26 -5.47
N ALA A 67 11.86 9.10 -5.70
CA ALA A 67 12.38 9.36 -7.03
C ALA A 67 13.16 8.17 -7.63
N ASN A 68 13.60 7.20 -6.82
CA ASN A 68 14.53 6.15 -7.22
C ASN A 68 13.86 4.87 -7.76
N TYR A 69 12.54 4.83 -7.83
CA TYR A 69 11.76 3.65 -8.23
C TYR A 69 10.94 3.92 -9.48
N ASP A 70 10.66 2.87 -10.26
CA ASP A 70 9.79 2.89 -11.43
C ASP A 70 8.32 2.73 -11.04
N ALA A 71 8.07 2.08 -9.89
CA ALA A 71 6.74 1.94 -9.32
C ALA A 71 6.76 2.14 -7.80
N ILE A 72 5.66 2.70 -7.27
CA ILE A 72 5.44 2.91 -5.83
C ILE A 72 4.05 2.37 -5.47
N ILE A 73 4.01 1.40 -4.55
CA ILE A 73 2.76 0.80 -4.07
C ILE A 73 2.58 1.21 -2.61
N VAL A 74 1.52 1.98 -2.33
CA VAL A 74 1.30 2.62 -1.03
C VAL A 74 0.27 1.86 -0.22
N GLY A 75 0.65 1.41 0.98
CA GLY A 75 -0.22 0.72 1.93
C GLY A 75 -0.50 1.53 3.19
N THR A 76 -1.77 1.63 3.57
CA THR A 76 -2.18 2.32 4.79
C THR A 76 -3.47 1.74 5.35
N GLY A 77 -3.59 1.64 6.67
CA GLY A 77 -4.89 1.37 7.29
C GLY A 77 -5.83 2.56 7.13
N THR A 78 -7.14 2.29 7.12
CA THR A 78 -8.13 3.35 7.11
C THR A 78 -8.12 4.15 8.41
N ARG A 79 -8.26 5.45 8.29
CA ARG A 79 -8.62 6.34 9.40
C ARG A 79 -9.81 7.19 8.95
N PHE A 80 -11.01 6.76 9.36
CA PHE A 80 -12.26 7.44 9.00
C PHE A 80 -12.47 7.59 7.49
N GLY A 81 -12.21 6.51 6.73
CA GLY A 81 -12.42 6.48 5.28
C GLY A 81 -11.31 7.12 4.44
N ARG A 82 -10.15 7.45 5.01
CA ARG A 82 -8.98 7.98 4.32
C ARG A 82 -7.69 7.38 4.83
N MET A 83 -6.56 7.67 4.16
CA MET A 83 -5.24 7.24 4.61
C MET A 83 -4.92 7.77 6.03
N ALA A 84 -4.10 7.04 6.76
CA ALA A 84 -3.60 7.47 8.06
C ALA A 84 -2.82 8.79 7.97
N SER A 85 -2.88 9.60 9.04
CA SER A 85 -2.17 10.89 9.09
C SER A 85 -0.67 10.76 8.90
N GLN A 86 -0.06 9.67 9.34
CA GLN A 86 1.35 9.36 9.15
C GLN A 86 1.71 9.26 7.66
N MET A 87 0.89 8.55 6.87
CA MET A 87 1.10 8.45 5.42
C MET A 87 0.83 9.79 4.73
N ALA A 88 -0.25 10.48 5.10
CA ALA A 88 -0.58 11.79 4.54
C ALA A 88 0.53 12.81 4.83
N ASN A 89 1.04 12.88 6.06
CA ASN A 89 2.14 13.75 6.44
C ASN A 89 3.43 13.44 5.66
N PHE A 90 3.72 12.16 5.43
CA PHE A 90 4.88 11.78 4.62
C PHE A 90 4.73 12.25 3.17
N LEU A 91 3.61 11.98 2.52
CA LEU A 91 3.37 12.35 1.13
C LEU A 91 3.29 13.89 0.95
N ASP A 92 2.77 14.61 1.95
CA ASP A 92 2.69 16.08 1.95
C ASP A 92 4.07 16.75 1.86
N GLN A 93 5.11 16.10 2.37
CA GLN A 93 6.50 16.59 2.29
C GLN A 93 7.12 16.43 0.88
N ALA A 94 6.47 15.72 -0.04
CA ALA A 94 7.00 15.47 -1.39
C ALA A 94 6.87 16.66 -2.37
N GLY A 95 6.50 17.85 -1.90
CA GLY A 95 6.32 19.03 -2.73
C GLY A 95 7.53 19.37 -3.61
N GLY A 96 8.76 19.17 -3.11
CA GLY A 96 9.98 19.37 -3.89
C GLY A 96 10.17 18.38 -5.04
N LEU A 97 9.69 17.14 -4.89
CA LEU A 97 9.69 16.13 -5.96
C LEU A 97 8.60 16.45 -7.00
N TRP A 98 7.42 16.87 -6.53
CA TRP A 98 6.32 17.30 -7.39
C TRP A 98 6.74 18.47 -8.30
N MET A 99 7.35 19.52 -7.75
CA MET A 99 7.84 20.68 -8.50
C MET A 99 8.82 20.29 -9.62
N LYS A 100 9.62 19.25 -9.42
CA LYS A 100 10.59 18.73 -10.39
C LYS A 100 9.99 17.73 -11.38
N GLY A 101 8.72 17.35 -11.24
CA GLY A 101 8.09 16.26 -12.00
C GLY A 101 8.75 14.90 -11.78
N ALA A 102 9.41 14.69 -10.63
CA ALA A 102 10.26 13.52 -10.39
C ALA A 102 9.47 12.18 -10.34
N LEU A 103 8.15 12.24 -10.19
CA LEU A 103 7.27 11.07 -10.14
C LEU A 103 6.40 10.92 -11.40
N HIS A 104 6.52 11.84 -12.39
CA HIS A 104 5.73 11.77 -13.61
C HIS A 104 5.96 10.46 -14.37
N GLY A 105 4.86 9.81 -14.77
CA GLY A 105 4.88 8.57 -15.54
C GLY A 105 5.23 7.31 -14.76
N LYS A 106 5.68 7.40 -13.51
CA LYS A 106 5.89 6.24 -12.66
C LYS A 106 4.57 5.51 -12.38
N ILE A 107 4.65 4.21 -12.08
CA ILE A 107 3.45 3.44 -11.76
C ILE A 107 3.10 3.57 -10.28
N GLY A 108 1.83 3.85 -10.01
CA GLY A 108 1.27 3.93 -8.66
C GLY A 108 0.23 2.86 -8.38
N GLY A 109 0.19 2.37 -7.17
CA GLY A 109 -0.87 1.48 -6.67
C GLY A 109 -1.13 1.72 -5.19
N ALA A 110 -2.28 1.25 -4.72
CA ALA A 110 -2.69 1.40 -3.32
C ALA A 110 -3.23 0.09 -2.75
N PHE A 111 -3.03 -0.14 -1.46
CA PHE A 111 -3.68 -1.22 -0.71
C PHE A 111 -4.04 -0.76 0.71
N THR A 112 -5.04 -1.38 1.32
CA THR A 112 -5.55 -0.91 2.61
C THR A 112 -6.05 -2.02 3.54
N SER A 113 -6.35 -1.64 4.78
CA SER A 113 -7.01 -2.45 5.79
C SER A 113 -8.10 -1.64 6.47
N THR A 114 -9.24 -2.29 6.74
CA THR A 114 -10.35 -1.74 7.51
C THR A 114 -10.75 -2.69 8.64
N ALA A 115 -11.39 -2.19 9.68
CA ALA A 115 -11.91 -3.05 10.74
C ALA A 115 -13.13 -3.87 10.26
N THR A 116 -13.94 -3.32 9.35
CA THR A 116 -15.19 -3.93 8.89
C THR A 116 -15.24 -4.02 7.37
N GLN A 117 -16.10 -4.91 6.84
CA GLN A 117 -16.24 -5.16 5.41
C GLN A 117 -16.62 -3.89 4.62
N HIS A 118 -17.47 -3.04 5.20
CA HIS A 118 -17.90 -1.78 4.58
C HIS A 118 -17.30 -0.54 5.26
N GLY A 119 -16.14 -0.69 5.90
CA GLY A 119 -15.48 0.34 6.71
C GLY A 119 -14.67 1.38 5.92
N GLY A 120 -14.93 1.55 4.63
CA GLY A 120 -14.27 2.57 3.80
C GLY A 120 -13.00 2.07 3.11
N GLN A 121 -12.97 0.83 2.62
CA GLN A 121 -11.86 0.30 1.84
C GLN A 121 -11.63 1.15 0.59
N GLU A 122 -12.66 1.34 -0.25
CA GLU A 122 -12.57 2.08 -1.50
C GLU A 122 -12.21 3.56 -1.27
N THR A 123 -12.85 4.22 -0.30
CA THR A 123 -12.58 5.63 -0.02
C THR A 123 -11.15 5.85 0.48
N THR A 124 -10.61 4.91 1.27
CA THR A 124 -9.21 4.95 1.70
C THR A 124 -8.27 4.77 0.52
N LEU A 125 -8.53 3.79 -0.36
CA LEU A 125 -7.77 3.61 -1.59
C LEU A 125 -7.81 4.86 -2.47
N PHE A 126 -8.99 5.46 -2.69
CA PHE A 126 -9.12 6.70 -3.45
C PHE A 126 -8.38 7.87 -2.83
N SER A 127 -8.30 7.97 -1.51
CA SER A 127 -7.50 9.03 -0.87
C SER A 127 -6.01 8.93 -1.22
N VAL A 128 -5.47 7.70 -1.34
CA VAL A 128 -4.10 7.45 -1.80
C VAL A 128 -3.99 7.68 -3.31
N ILE A 129 -4.87 7.08 -4.10
CA ILE A 129 -4.87 7.16 -5.57
C ILE A 129 -4.93 8.61 -6.03
N THR A 130 -5.79 9.44 -5.43
CA THR A 130 -5.89 10.87 -5.76
C THR A 130 -4.55 11.57 -5.55
N ASN A 131 -3.86 11.26 -4.45
CA ASN A 131 -2.54 11.83 -4.15
C ASN A 131 -1.50 11.42 -5.20
N LEU A 132 -1.46 10.12 -5.57
CA LEU A 132 -0.54 9.61 -6.59
C LEU A 132 -0.82 10.21 -7.98
N LEU A 133 -2.09 10.43 -8.35
CA LEU A 133 -2.47 11.12 -9.58
C LEU A 133 -1.97 12.56 -9.60
N HIS A 134 -2.05 13.29 -8.49
CA HIS A 134 -1.48 14.64 -8.37
C HIS A 134 0.05 14.66 -8.54
N PHE A 135 0.74 13.57 -8.22
CA PHE A 135 2.16 13.40 -8.52
C PHE A 135 2.44 13.04 -9.99
N GLY A 136 1.41 12.90 -10.84
CA GLY A 136 1.56 12.56 -12.26
C GLY A 136 1.83 11.07 -12.52
N MET A 137 1.49 10.21 -11.57
CA MET A 137 1.69 8.76 -11.68
C MET A 137 0.55 8.09 -12.47
N THR A 138 0.86 6.99 -13.13
CA THR A 138 -0.12 6.10 -13.77
C THR A 138 -0.60 5.06 -12.77
N ILE A 139 -1.91 4.98 -12.53
CA ILE A 139 -2.47 4.12 -11.49
C ILE A 139 -2.79 2.72 -12.04
N VAL A 140 -2.39 1.70 -11.28
CA VAL A 140 -2.74 0.30 -11.52
C VAL A 140 -3.37 -0.27 -10.25
N GLY A 141 -4.63 -0.70 -10.36
CA GLY A 141 -5.39 -1.32 -9.27
C GLY A 141 -5.25 -2.84 -9.24
N LEU A 142 -6.17 -3.50 -8.54
CA LEU A 142 -6.36 -4.95 -8.52
C LEU A 142 -7.45 -5.31 -9.54
N ASN A 143 -7.07 -5.59 -10.77
CA ASN A 143 -8.03 -5.90 -11.83
C ASN A 143 -8.69 -7.29 -11.67
N TYR A 144 -9.79 -7.52 -12.38
CA TYR A 144 -10.56 -8.78 -12.33
C TYR A 144 -9.86 -9.99 -12.97
N GLY A 145 -8.62 -9.87 -13.43
CA GLY A 145 -7.77 -11.02 -13.71
C GLY A 145 -7.43 -11.82 -12.45
N PHE A 146 -7.58 -11.22 -11.27
CA PHE A 146 -7.58 -11.94 -10.00
C PHE A 146 -9.00 -12.49 -9.71
N ALA A 147 -9.22 -13.77 -9.97
CA ALA A 147 -10.51 -14.42 -9.80
C ALA A 147 -11.01 -14.41 -8.33
N GLY A 148 -10.11 -14.27 -7.35
CA GLY A 148 -10.46 -14.19 -5.93
C GLY A 148 -11.35 -13.00 -5.56
N GLN A 149 -11.45 -11.96 -6.41
CA GLN A 149 -12.40 -10.86 -6.23
C GLN A 149 -13.87 -11.28 -6.41
N MET A 150 -14.13 -12.40 -7.10
CA MET A 150 -15.48 -12.93 -7.33
C MET A 150 -15.95 -13.86 -6.22
N LYS A 151 -15.14 -14.06 -5.18
CA LYS A 151 -15.45 -14.97 -4.07
C LYS A 151 -16.56 -14.41 -3.19
N LEU A 152 -17.59 -15.22 -2.92
CA LEU A 152 -18.77 -14.85 -2.12
C LEU A 152 -19.05 -15.81 -0.95
N ASP A 153 -18.22 -16.82 -0.77
CA ASP A 153 -18.38 -17.88 0.24
C ASP A 153 -17.67 -17.58 1.58
N GLU A 154 -16.93 -16.47 1.63
CA GLU A 154 -16.30 -15.98 2.86
C GLU A 154 -16.32 -14.45 2.94
N VAL A 155 -16.17 -13.92 4.16
CA VAL A 155 -15.89 -12.50 4.37
C VAL A 155 -14.47 -12.23 3.95
N THR A 156 -14.26 -11.47 2.89
CA THR A 156 -12.95 -11.16 2.33
C THR A 156 -12.87 -9.71 1.86
N GLY A 157 -11.68 -9.14 1.92
CA GLY A 157 -11.37 -7.89 1.27
C GLY A 157 -11.15 -8.07 -0.23
N GLY A 158 -10.92 -6.97 -0.90
CA GLY A 158 -10.64 -6.90 -2.34
C GLY A 158 -11.52 -5.87 -3.03
N SER A 159 -10.92 -5.10 -3.91
CA SER A 159 -11.63 -4.17 -4.79
C SER A 159 -10.81 -3.91 -6.04
N PRO A 160 -11.42 -3.50 -7.18
CA PRO A 160 -10.67 -3.22 -8.40
C PRO A 160 -9.70 -2.03 -8.25
N TYR A 161 -9.82 -1.25 -7.20
CA TYR A 161 -8.97 -0.09 -6.93
C TYR A 161 -7.68 -0.45 -6.19
N GLY A 162 -7.64 -1.62 -5.52
CA GLY A 162 -6.47 -2.12 -4.81
C GLY A 162 -6.80 -3.26 -3.85
N ALA A 163 -5.78 -4.01 -3.45
CA ALA A 163 -5.91 -5.09 -2.49
C ALA A 163 -6.31 -4.56 -1.11
N THR A 164 -7.19 -5.28 -0.43
CA THR A 164 -7.66 -4.89 0.90
C THR A 164 -7.75 -6.08 1.84
N THR A 165 -7.70 -5.83 3.15
CA THR A 165 -7.97 -6.82 4.19
C THR A 165 -8.91 -6.26 5.25
N ILE A 166 -9.62 -7.16 5.92
CA ILE A 166 -10.52 -6.84 7.03
C ILE A 166 -9.87 -7.34 8.33
N ALA A 167 -9.65 -6.43 9.27
CA ALA A 167 -8.95 -6.73 10.52
C ALA A 167 -9.86 -7.24 11.66
N GLY A 168 -11.17 -7.03 11.55
CA GLY A 168 -12.09 -7.18 12.68
C GLY A 168 -12.11 -5.95 13.59
N GLY A 169 -13.16 -5.80 14.38
CA GLY A 169 -13.33 -4.64 15.28
C GLY A 169 -12.29 -4.59 16.41
N ASP A 170 -11.77 -5.73 16.79
CA ASP A 170 -10.72 -5.90 17.80
C ASP A 170 -9.30 -6.06 17.20
N GLY A 171 -9.19 -6.08 15.87
CA GLY A 171 -7.92 -6.27 15.17
C GLY A 171 -7.38 -7.70 15.19
N SER A 172 -8.15 -8.69 15.64
CA SER A 172 -7.69 -10.08 15.78
C SER A 172 -7.64 -10.85 14.45
N ARG A 173 -8.48 -10.47 13.48
CA ARG A 173 -8.53 -11.15 12.18
C ARG A 173 -7.32 -10.79 11.34
N GLN A 174 -6.53 -11.80 11.02
CA GLN A 174 -5.37 -11.65 10.13
C GLN A 174 -5.80 -11.71 8.66
N PRO A 175 -5.02 -11.14 7.72
CA PRO A 175 -5.27 -11.27 6.29
C PRO A 175 -5.43 -12.73 5.88
N THR A 176 -6.50 -13.05 5.15
CA THR A 176 -6.76 -14.40 4.64
C THR A 176 -5.87 -14.75 3.46
N ALA A 177 -5.82 -16.04 3.12
CA ALA A 177 -5.10 -16.49 1.92
C ALA A 177 -5.58 -15.75 0.66
N ASN A 178 -6.91 -15.59 0.49
CA ASN A 178 -7.48 -14.86 -0.65
C ASN A 178 -7.04 -13.38 -0.69
N GLU A 179 -7.01 -12.71 0.44
CA GLU A 179 -6.56 -11.30 0.54
C GLU A 179 -5.06 -11.18 0.24
N LEU A 180 -4.23 -12.10 0.72
CA LEU A 180 -2.79 -12.14 0.43
C LEU A 180 -2.51 -12.48 -1.03
N ASP A 181 -3.27 -13.39 -1.63
CA ASP A 181 -3.15 -13.71 -3.06
C ASP A 181 -3.53 -12.53 -3.95
N GLY A 182 -4.56 -11.76 -3.55
CA GLY A 182 -4.90 -10.49 -4.20
C GLY A 182 -3.76 -9.47 -4.11
N ALA A 183 -3.13 -9.36 -2.95
CA ALA A 183 -1.97 -8.47 -2.75
C ALA A 183 -0.76 -8.90 -3.62
N ARG A 184 -0.44 -10.20 -3.68
CA ARG A 184 0.62 -10.74 -4.57
C ARG A 184 0.29 -10.45 -6.04
N TYR A 185 -0.95 -10.73 -6.44
CA TYR A 185 -1.39 -10.46 -7.80
C TYR A 185 -1.22 -8.98 -8.16
N GLN A 186 -1.65 -8.05 -7.31
CA GLN A 186 -1.50 -6.62 -7.54
C GLN A 186 -0.02 -6.23 -7.65
N GLY A 187 0.84 -6.70 -6.76
CA GLY A 187 2.28 -6.45 -6.81
C GLY A 187 2.90 -6.90 -8.11
N ARG A 188 2.56 -8.11 -8.58
CA ARG A 188 3.02 -8.67 -9.85
C ARG A 188 2.58 -7.81 -11.03
N VAL A 189 1.29 -7.48 -11.15
CA VAL A 189 0.75 -6.70 -12.28
C VAL A 189 1.37 -5.29 -12.34
N ILE A 190 1.59 -4.65 -11.20
CA ILE A 190 2.25 -3.34 -11.12
C ILE A 190 3.70 -3.44 -11.60
N ALA A 191 4.45 -4.45 -11.16
CA ALA A 191 5.84 -4.64 -11.59
C ALA A 191 5.93 -4.95 -13.09
N GLU A 192 5.04 -5.80 -13.64
CA GLU A 192 4.95 -6.09 -15.06
C GLU A 192 4.62 -4.84 -15.89
N THR A 193 3.71 -3.99 -15.38
CA THR A 193 3.35 -2.73 -16.04
C THR A 193 4.52 -1.76 -16.04
N ALA A 194 5.19 -1.60 -14.90
CA ALA A 194 6.38 -0.76 -14.81
C ALA A 194 7.50 -1.24 -15.75
N LYS A 195 7.70 -2.56 -15.86
CA LYS A 195 8.67 -3.15 -16.78
C LYS A 195 8.35 -2.84 -18.25
N LYS A 196 7.08 -2.86 -18.64
CA LYS A 196 6.65 -2.53 -20.03
C LYS A 196 6.88 -1.08 -20.40
N LEU A 197 6.80 -0.17 -19.42
CA LEU A 197 6.89 1.28 -19.64
C LEU A 197 8.31 1.82 -19.45
N HIS A 198 9.13 1.19 -18.63
CA HIS A 198 10.44 1.70 -18.21
C HIS A 198 11.60 0.71 -18.40
N GLY A 199 11.31 -0.54 -18.81
CA GLY A 199 12.30 -1.63 -18.99
C GLY A 199 12.91 -1.75 -20.36
#